data_1135a61a940bd6862d979a884e850f92
#
_entry.id   1135a61a940bd6862d979a884e850f92
#
_cell.length_a   1.000
_cell.length_b   1.000
_cell.length_c   1.000
_cell.angle_alpha   90.00
_cell.angle_beta   90.00
_cell.angle_gamma   90.00
#
_symmetry.space_group_name_H-M   'P 1'
#
loop_
_entity.id
_entity.type
_entity.pdbx_description
1 polymer ?
#
loop_
_entity_poly.entity_id
_entity_poly.type
_entity_poly.pdbx_seq_one_letter_code
_entity_poly.pdbx_strand_id
1 'polypeptide(L)'
;MRLFKKLFSTLNQKKVKYMVAGGIAVNLYGIERATADVDIIIKLIDANLRNFVDAVKGLGLKPKIPVRLDDFLDAEKRKEWAKEKGMMVFSLYDAKNPFFLLDIFVDVPFDFDAVYRRRKIIKFEDTGIPVVPIKELIRMKEKSNRPQDQADIFYLRKIVGDWADEE
;
A
#
# COMPACT_ATOMS: atom_id res chain seq x y z
N MET A 1 9.30 2.35 13.69
CA MET A 1 9.31 0.87 13.78
C MET A 1 8.05 0.33 14.43
N ARG A 2 7.71 0.77 15.65
CA ARG A 2 6.48 0.32 16.33
C ARG A 2 5.21 0.56 15.52
N LEU A 3 5.09 1.71 14.87
CA LEU A 3 3.87 2.07 14.14
C LEU A 3 3.69 1.21 12.89
N PHE A 4 4.77 0.88 12.17
CA PHE A 4 4.72 -0.04 11.03
C PHE A 4 4.19 -1.40 11.44
N LYS A 5 4.78 -1.99 12.49
CA LYS A 5 4.35 -3.29 12.99
C LYS A 5 2.89 -3.25 13.43
N LYS A 6 2.51 -2.21 14.18
CA LYS A 6 1.14 -2.04 14.67
C LYS A 6 0.15 -1.89 13.51
N LEU A 7 0.51 -1.14 12.47
CA LEU A 7 -0.30 -1.01 11.27
C LEU A 7 -0.58 -2.38 10.63
N PHE A 8 0.48 -3.09 10.28
CA PHE A 8 0.33 -4.37 9.57
C PHE A 8 -0.32 -5.44 10.42
N SER A 9 0.01 -5.54 11.69
CA SER A 9 -0.66 -6.49 12.59
C SER A 9 -2.14 -6.18 12.75
N THR A 10 -2.52 -4.90 12.82
CA THR A 10 -3.93 -4.49 12.92
C THR A 10 -4.69 -4.82 11.62
N LEU A 11 -4.11 -4.50 10.46
CA LEU A 11 -4.72 -4.84 9.18
C LEU A 11 -4.94 -6.36 9.05
N ASN A 12 -3.96 -7.15 9.48
CA ASN A 12 -4.05 -8.61 9.45
C ASN A 12 -5.13 -9.13 10.41
N GLN A 13 -5.19 -8.60 11.63
CA GLN A 13 -6.21 -8.98 12.63
C GLN A 13 -7.62 -8.67 12.14
N LYS A 14 -7.80 -7.54 11.47
CA LYS A 14 -9.08 -7.13 10.89
C LYS A 14 -9.37 -7.81 9.55
N LYS A 15 -8.51 -8.72 9.11
CA LYS A 15 -8.67 -9.49 7.86
C LYS A 15 -8.81 -8.61 6.62
N VAL A 16 -8.11 -7.50 6.60
CA VAL A 16 -8.08 -6.63 5.43
C VAL A 16 -7.28 -7.30 4.31
N LYS A 17 -7.83 -7.32 3.11
CA LYS A 17 -7.11 -7.76 1.91
C LYS A 17 -6.37 -6.55 1.34
N TYR A 18 -5.05 -6.57 1.47
CA TYR A 18 -4.18 -5.49 1.03
C TYR A 18 -2.84 -6.05 0.57
N MET A 19 -2.11 -5.23 -0.17
CA MET A 19 -0.71 -5.49 -0.52
C MET A 19 0.08 -4.20 -0.39
N VAL A 20 1.30 -4.30 0.13
CA VAL A 20 2.22 -3.17 0.22
C VAL A 20 2.86 -2.94 -1.15
N ALA A 21 2.93 -1.68 -1.56
CA ALA A 21 3.59 -1.22 -2.78
C ALA A 21 4.61 -0.13 -2.43
N GLY A 22 5.08 0.60 -3.42
CA GLY A 22 5.94 1.77 -3.21
C GLY A 22 7.30 1.46 -2.60
N GLY A 23 7.86 2.44 -1.89
CA GLY A 23 9.20 2.36 -1.33
C GLY A 23 9.38 1.32 -0.23
N ILE A 24 8.36 1.14 0.61
CA ILE A 24 8.41 0.10 1.66
C ILE A 24 8.47 -1.30 1.02
N ALA A 25 7.75 -1.53 -0.08
CA ALA A 25 7.84 -2.79 -0.81
C ALA A 25 9.27 -3.04 -1.31
N VAL A 26 9.93 -2.02 -1.84
CA VAL A 26 11.34 -2.11 -2.27
C VAL A 26 12.23 -2.52 -1.09
N ASN A 27 12.05 -1.88 0.07
CA ASN A 27 12.79 -2.24 1.29
C ASN A 27 12.52 -3.69 1.71
N LEU A 28 11.27 -4.13 1.67
CA LEU A 28 10.89 -5.48 2.07
C LEU A 28 11.51 -6.54 1.16
N TYR A 29 11.72 -6.22 -0.12
CA TYR A 29 12.45 -7.11 -1.04
C TYR A 29 13.97 -7.12 -0.80
N GLY A 30 14.48 -6.35 0.15
CA GLY A 30 15.88 -6.39 0.55
C GLY A 30 16.74 -5.27 -0.02
N ILE A 31 16.14 -4.26 -0.64
CA ILE A 31 16.86 -3.12 -1.22
C ILE A 31 16.81 -1.95 -0.24
N GLU A 32 17.98 -1.46 0.16
CA GLU A 32 18.06 -0.28 1.03
C GLU A 32 17.73 0.99 0.24
N ARG A 33 16.77 1.74 0.74
CA ARG A 33 16.45 3.09 0.27
C ARG A 33 15.70 3.84 1.35
N ALA A 34 15.88 5.14 1.39
CA ALA A 34 15.10 6.00 2.27
C ALA A 34 13.65 6.07 1.79
N THR A 35 12.70 5.87 2.70
CA THR A 35 11.28 6.04 2.44
C THR A 35 10.58 6.33 3.76
N ALA A 36 9.59 7.21 3.73
CA ALA A 36 8.82 7.60 4.92
C ALA A 36 7.38 7.09 4.85
N ASP A 37 6.83 7.01 3.64
CA ASP A 37 5.42 6.72 3.42
C ASP A 37 5.19 5.24 3.19
N VAL A 38 4.07 4.74 3.72
CA VAL A 38 3.60 3.38 3.44
C VAL A 38 2.53 3.48 2.36
N ASP A 39 2.74 2.81 1.23
CA ASP A 39 1.78 2.74 0.13
C ASP A 39 1.12 1.37 0.14
N ILE A 40 -0.21 1.33 0.18
CA ILE A 40 -0.96 0.08 0.10
C ILE A 40 -2.04 0.12 -0.97
N ILE A 41 -2.29 -1.04 -1.53
CA ILE A 41 -3.40 -1.31 -2.44
C ILE A 41 -4.35 -2.23 -1.69
N ILE A 42 -5.62 -1.87 -1.63
CA ILE A 42 -6.64 -2.70 -0.96
C ILE A 42 -7.71 -3.11 -1.96
N LYS A 43 -8.36 -4.24 -1.69
CA LYS A 43 -9.52 -4.65 -2.50
C LYS A 43 -10.68 -3.71 -2.22
N LEU A 44 -11.15 -3.00 -3.25
CA LEU A 44 -12.16 -1.95 -3.14
C LEU A 44 -13.58 -2.51 -3.20
N ILE A 45 -13.91 -3.42 -2.28
CA ILE A 45 -15.27 -3.93 -2.08
C ILE A 45 -15.74 -3.57 -0.67
N ASP A 46 -17.05 -3.41 -0.48
CA ASP A 46 -17.64 -2.87 0.76
C ASP A 46 -17.15 -3.57 2.02
N ALA A 47 -17.19 -4.90 2.07
CA ALA A 47 -16.79 -5.63 3.26
C ALA A 47 -15.32 -5.36 3.63
N ASN A 48 -14.43 -5.34 2.64
CA ASN A 48 -13.01 -5.09 2.86
C ASN A 48 -12.75 -3.63 3.24
N LEU A 49 -13.45 -2.69 2.60
CA LEU A 49 -13.35 -1.27 2.91
C LEU A 49 -13.79 -0.98 4.35
N ARG A 50 -14.85 -1.63 4.84
CA ARG A 50 -15.31 -1.50 6.23
C ARG A 50 -14.27 -2.02 7.21
N ASN A 51 -13.68 -3.19 6.93
CA ASN A 51 -12.62 -3.75 7.76
C ASN A 51 -11.40 -2.82 7.80
N PHE A 52 -11.04 -2.25 6.66
CA PHE A 52 -9.95 -1.27 6.56
C PHE A 52 -10.25 -0.01 7.39
N VAL A 53 -11.42 0.60 7.21
CA VAL A 53 -11.81 1.80 7.95
C VAL A 53 -11.80 1.55 9.46
N ASP A 54 -12.34 0.41 9.91
CA ASP A 54 -12.31 0.04 11.33
C ASP A 54 -10.86 -0.07 11.85
N ALA A 55 -9.98 -0.69 11.06
CA ALA A 55 -8.58 -0.85 11.43
C ALA A 55 -7.89 0.50 11.63
N VAL A 56 -8.00 1.41 10.65
CA VAL A 56 -7.32 2.70 10.70
C VAL A 56 -7.94 3.66 11.72
N LYS A 57 -9.25 3.58 11.97
CA LYS A 57 -9.89 4.30 13.08
C LYS A 57 -9.32 3.86 14.43
N GLY A 58 -9.17 2.56 14.62
CA GLY A 58 -8.57 2.00 15.84
C GLY A 58 -7.14 2.43 16.06
N LEU A 59 -6.41 2.72 14.98
CA LEU A 59 -5.03 3.22 15.03
C LEU A 59 -4.96 4.74 15.24
N GLY A 60 -6.09 5.45 15.18
CA GLY A 60 -6.14 6.90 15.30
C GLY A 60 -5.68 7.65 14.06
N LEU A 61 -5.64 7.00 12.91
CA LEU A 61 -5.25 7.64 11.65
C LEU A 61 -6.40 8.50 11.12
N LYS A 62 -6.05 9.63 10.51
CA LYS A 62 -7.01 10.62 10.02
C LYS A 62 -6.68 11.03 8.59
N PRO A 63 -7.71 11.37 7.78
CA PRO A 63 -7.48 11.91 6.44
C PRO A 63 -6.66 13.19 6.47
N LYS A 64 -5.71 13.29 5.54
CA LYS A 64 -4.90 14.49 5.37
C LYS A 64 -5.68 15.62 4.68
N ILE A 65 -6.65 15.27 3.83
CA ILE A 65 -7.55 16.24 3.19
C ILE A 65 -8.82 16.45 4.05
N PRO A 66 -9.56 17.57 3.88
CA PRO A 66 -10.70 17.89 4.72
C PRO A 66 -11.96 17.08 4.33
N VAL A 67 -11.90 15.78 4.51
CA VAL A 67 -13.02 14.84 4.30
C VAL A 67 -13.12 13.90 5.49
N ARG A 68 -14.22 13.19 5.60
CA ARG A 68 -14.38 12.15 6.61
C ARG A 68 -13.72 10.86 6.15
N LEU A 69 -13.18 10.10 7.08
CA LEU A 69 -12.60 8.78 6.77
C LEU A 69 -13.65 7.87 6.10
N ASP A 70 -14.90 7.93 6.55
CA ASP A 70 -16.00 7.14 5.97
C ASP A 70 -16.29 7.49 4.51
N ASP A 71 -15.89 8.67 4.05
CA ASP A 71 -16.05 9.06 2.64
C ASP A 71 -15.29 8.13 1.70
N PHE A 72 -14.24 7.48 2.19
CA PHE A 72 -13.49 6.48 1.43
C PHE A 72 -14.32 5.22 1.09
N LEU A 73 -15.40 4.97 1.85
CA LEU A 73 -16.33 3.87 1.57
C LEU A 73 -17.18 4.12 0.32
N ASP A 74 -17.34 5.37 -0.08
CA ASP A 74 -18.21 5.78 -1.18
C ASP A 74 -17.48 5.70 -2.52
N ALA A 75 -17.90 4.78 -3.38
CA ALA A 75 -17.29 4.56 -4.70
C ALA A 75 -17.37 5.81 -5.59
N GLU A 76 -18.47 6.57 -5.50
CA GLU A 76 -18.63 7.78 -6.31
C GLU A 76 -17.65 8.88 -5.86
N LYS A 77 -17.43 9.01 -4.56
CA LYS A 77 -16.43 9.96 -4.04
C LYS A 77 -15.02 9.59 -4.48
N ARG A 78 -14.65 8.29 -4.45
CA ARG A 78 -13.34 7.86 -4.94
C ARG A 78 -13.17 8.16 -6.44
N LYS A 79 -14.20 7.93 -7.24
CA LYS A 79 -14.18 8.27 -8.67
C LYS A 79 -14.01 9.77 -8.91
N GLU A 80 -14.74 10.57 -8.15
CA GLU A 80 -14.64 12.03 -8.21
C GLU A 80 -13.24 12.50 -7.88
N TRP A 81 -12.66 11.99 -6.80
CA TRP A 81 -11.29 12.32 -6.41
C TRP A 81 -10.28 11.96 -7.50
N ALA A 82 -10.41 10.80 -8.10
CA ALA A 82 -9.50 10.35 -9.16
C ALA A 82 -9.65 11.18 -10.43
N LYS A 83 -10.90 11.41 -10.89
CA LYS A 83 -11.18 12.10 -12.15
C LYS A 83 -11.04 13.62 -12.06
N GLU A 84 -11.65 14.24 -11.07
CA GLU A 84 -11.74 15.70 -10.98
C GLU A 84 -10.56 16.34 -10.28
N LYS A 85 -9.98 15.64 -9.30
CA LYS A 85 -8.87 16.16 -8.49
C LYS A 85 -7.53 15.50 -8.81
N GLY A 86 -7.50 14.53 -9.72
CA GLY A 86 -6.28 13.81 -10.07
C GLY A 86 -5.64 13.06 -8.90
N MET A 87 -6.43 12.69 -7.88
CA MET A 87 -5.92 11.96 -6.73
C MET A 87 -5.58 10.53 -7.10
N MET A 88 -4.34 10.14 -6.89
CA MET A 88 -3.91 8.75 -7.04
C MET A 88 -4.02 7.98 -5.74
N VAL A 89 -3.80 8.65 -4.61
CA VAL A 89 -3.82 8.06 -3.28
C VAL A 89 -4.65 8.90 -2.32
N PHE A 90 -5.23 8.22 -1.35
CA PHE A 90 -5.91 8.82 -0.20
C PHE A 90 -4.96 8.71 0.98
N SER A 91 -4.47 9.85 1.48
CA SER A 91 -3.43 9.86 2.50
C SER A 91 -4.02 10.00 3.90
N LEU A 92 -3.54 9.16 4.80
CA LEU A 92 -3.84 9.22 6.23
C LEU A 92 -2.58 9.56 7.00
N TYR A 93 -2.74 10.32 8.09
CA TYR A 93 -1.64 10.71 8.96
C TYR A 93 -1.95 10.35 10.41
N ASP A 94 -0.89 10.28 11.22
CA ASP A 94 -0.99 10.11 12.67
C ASP A 94 -0.68 11.45 13.34
N ALA A 95 -1.64 12.00 14.09
CA ALA A 95 -1.45 13.28 14.78
C ALA A 95 -0.33 13.25 15.82
N LYS A 96 -0.02 12.06 16.36
CA LYS A 96 1.08 11.87 17.33
C LYS A 96 2.44 11.69 16.68
N ASN A 97 2.46 11.32 15.39
CA ASN A 97 3.69 11.12 14.64
C ASN A 97 3.51 11.70 13.23
N PRO A 98 3.75 13.02 13.06
CA PRO A 98 3.45 13.71 11.81
C PRO A 98 4.30 13.27 10.61
N PHE A 99 5.38 12.52 10.83
CA PHE A 99 6.20 11.97 9.75
C PHE A 99 5.65 10.67 9.17
N PHE A 100 4.64 10.07 9.82
CA PHE A 100 4.02 8.85 9.32
C PHE A 100 2.88 9.20 8.38
N LEU A 101 2.95 8.66 7.16
CA LEU A 101 1.87 8.73 6.18
C LEU A 101 1.52 7.33 5.68
N LEU A 102 0.23 7.05 5.60
CA LEU A 102 -0.31 5.86 4.97
C LEU A 102 -1.08 6.31 3.73
N ASP A 103 -0.61 5.90 2.56
CA ASP A 103 -1.21 6.23 1.28
C ASP A 103 -1.94 5.01 0.73
N ILE A 104 -3.25 5.16 0.48
CA ILE A 104 -4.09 4.10 -0.07
C ILE A 104 -4.49 4.48 -1.49
N PHE A 105 -4.24 3.59 -2.46
CA PHE A 105 -4.64 3.84 -3.84
C PHE A 105 -6.16 3.99 -3.94
N VAL A 106 -6.61 5.07 -4.56
CA VAL A 106 -8.06 5.31 -4.77
C VAL A 106 -8.62 4.44 -5.89
N ASP A 107 -7.74 3.89 -6.73
CA ASP A 107 -8.07 2.95 -7.80
C ASP A 107 -6.99 1.88 -7.87
N VAL A 108 -7.37 0.64 -8.18
CA VAL A 108 -6.43 -0.47 -8.25
C VAL A 108 -5.85 -0.53 -9.68
N PRO A 109 -4.50 -0.51 -9.83
CA PRO A 109 -3.87 -0.45 -11.16
C PRO A 109 -3.82 -1.79 -11.90
N PHE A 110 -4.44 -2.84 -11.38
CA PHE A 110 -4.45 -4.20 -11.94
C PHE A 110 -5.67 -4.96 -11.44
N ASP A 111 -5.87 -6.20 -11.93
CA ASP A 111 -6.85 -7.12 -11.36
C ASP A 111 -6.38 -7.54 -9.96
N PHE A 112 -7.04 -7.01 -8.93
CA PHE A 112 -6.64 -7.23 -7.55
C PHE A 112 -6.55 -8.71 -7.20
N ASP A 113 -7.60 -9.49 -7.49
CA ASP A 113 -7.64 -10.90 -7.09
C ASP A 113 -6.54 -11.72 -7.77
N ALA A 114 -6.28 -11.46 -9.05
CA ALA A 114 -5.24 -12.16 -9.79
C ALA A 114 -3.85 -11.89 -9.20
N VAL A 115 -3.54 -10.63 -8.91
CA VAL A 115 -2.25 -10.25 -8.32
C VAL A 115 -2.15 -10.70 -6.86
N TYR A 116 -3.24 -10.58 -6.11
CA TYR A 116 -3.29 -10.96 -4.70
C TYR A 116 -2.97 -12.46 -4.49
N ARG A 117 -3.41 -13.32 -5.41
CA ARG A 117 -3.06 -14.77 -5.37
C ARG A 117 -1.56 -15.00 -5.47
N ARG A 118 -0.83 -14.12 -6.15
CA ARG A 118 0.63 -14.21 -6.34
C ARG A 118 1.43 -13.34 -5.38
N ARG A 119 0.75 -12.71 -4.39
CA ARG A 119 1.43 -11.84 -3.42
C ARG A 119 2.53 -12.57 -2.68
N LYS A 120 3.56 -11.86 -2.29
CA LYS A 120 4.60 -12.39 -1.40
C LYS A 120 4.27 -12.02 0.03
N ILE A 121 4.43 -12.97 0.95
CA ILE A 121 4.31 -12.69 2.38
C ILE A 121 5.73 -12.57 2.92
N ILE A 122 6.13 -11.35 3.27
CA ILE A 122 7.46 -11.07 3.80
C ILE A 122 7.32 -10.81 5.30
N LYS A 123 8.11 -11.52 6.10
CA LYS A 123 8.06 -11.36 7.56
C LYS A 123 8.85 -10.14 7.99
N PHE A 124 8.22 -9.32 8.81
CA PHE A 124 8.86 -8.27 9.60
C PHE A 124 8.63 -8.64 11.07
N GLU A 125 9.68 -9.08 11.74
CA GLU A 125 9.60 -9.70 13.07
C GLU A 125 8.64 -10.91 13.02
N ASP A 126 7.56 -10.88 13.78
CA ASP A 126 6.53 -11.94 13.85
C ASP A 126 5.31 -11.69 12.94
N THR A 127 5.33 -10.59 12.17
CA THR A 127 4.20 -10.16 11.35
C THR A 127 4.45 -10.45 9.87
N GLY A 128 3.55 -11.19 9.23
CA GLY A 128 3.58 -11.42 7.78
C GLY A 128 2.97 -10.22 7.06
N ILE A 129 3.73 -9.64 6.12
CA ILE A 129 3.30 -8.48 5.34
C ILE A 129 3.07 -8.92 3.90
N PRO A 130 1.83 -8.81 3.37
CA PRO A 130 1.59 -9.10 1.97
C PRO A 130 2.15 -7.97 1.10
N VAL A 131 2.94 -8.35 0.10
CA VAL A 131 3.63 -7.41 -0.78
C VAL A 131 3.25 -7.70 -2.23
N VAL A 132 3.11 -6.65 -3.03
CA VAL A 132 2.90 -6.77 -4.47
C VAL A 132 4.03 -7.61 -5.07
N PRO A 133 3.74 -8.58 -5.96
CA PRO A 133 4.79 -9.35 -6.64
C PRO A 133 5.79 -8.43 -7.33
N ILE A 134 7.04 -8.83 -7.36
CA ILE A 134 8.14 -7.97 -7.82
C ILE A 134 7.93 -7.49 -9.27
N LYS A 135 7.37 -8.33 -10.14
CA LYS A 135 7.09 -7.94 -11.53
C LYS A 135 6.02 -6.87 -11.62
N GLU A 136 4.97 -6.97 -10.80
CA GLU A 136 3.91 -5.95 -10.74
C GLU A 136 4.45 -4.65 -10.15
N LEU A 137 5.32 -4.74 -9.14
CA LEU A 137 5.95 -3.58 -8.55
C LEU A 137 6.79 -2.82 -9.60
N ILE A 138 7.56 -3.54 -10.41
CA ILE A 138 8.34 -2.96 -11.51
C ILE A 138 7.41 -2.25 -12.50
N ARG A 139 6.31 -2.89 -12.92
CA ARG A 139 5.34 -2.30 -13.85
C ARG A 139 4.74 -1.00 -13.30
N MET A 140 4.37 -0.99 -12.02
CA MET A 140 3.84 0.20 -11.37
C MET A 140 4.86 1.35 -11.39
N LYS A 141 6.13 1.04 -11.14
CA LYS A 141 7.20 2.04 -11.14
C LYS A 141 7.53 2.54 -12.54
N GLU A 142 7.50 1.68 -13.55
CA GLU A 142 7.65 2.08 -14.96
C GLU A 142 6.57 3.08 -15.36
N LYS A 143 5.34 2.86 -14.92
CA LYS A 143 4.20 3.72 -15.20
C LYS A 143 4.33 5.09 -14.55
N SER A 144 4.78 5.17 -13.29
CA SER A 144 4.98 6.44 -12.59
C SER A 144 6.22 7.19 -13.06
N ASN A 145 7.26 6.49 -13.47
CA ASN A 145 8.45 6.98 -14.17
C ASN A 145 9.12 8.23 -13.56
N ARG A 146 9.19 8.29 -12.22
CA ARG A 146 9.93 9.33 -11.51
C ARG A 146 11.43 8.95 -11.45
N PRO A 147 12.36 9.91 -11.21
CA PRO A 147 13.78 9.59 -11.06
C PRO A 147 14.06 8.50 -10.03
N GLN A 148 13.40 8.54 -8.87
CA GLN A 148 13.52 7.50 -7.83
C GLN A 148 13.05 6.15 -8.33
N ASP A 149 12.01 6.12 -9.18
CA ASP A 149 11.47 4.87 -9.74
C ASP A 149 12.48 4.20 -10.67
N GLN A 150 13.28 4.96 -11.40
CA GLN A 150 14.33 4.40 -12.27
C GLN A 150 15.40 3.66 -11.45
N ALA A 151 15.82 4.24 -10.34
CA ALA A 151 16.76 3.57 -9.42
C ALA A 151 16.15 2.30 -8.83
N ASP A 152 14.90 2.37 -8.37
CA ASP A 152 14.19 1.22 -7.82
C ASP A 152 14.07 0.09 -8.84
N ILE A 153 13.69 0.40 -10.07
CA ILE A 153 13.57 -0.58 -11.17
C ILE A 153 14.90 -1.28 -11.42
N PHE A 154 15.98 -0.51 -11.47
CA PHE A 154 17.31 -1.05 -11.69
C PHE A 154 17.67 -2.13 -10.65
N TYR A 155 17.46 -1.86 -9.37
CA TYR A 155 17.77 -2.80 -8.30
C TYR A 155 16.76 -3.96 -8.25
N LEU A 156 15.49 -3.70 -8.49
CA LEU A 156 14.46 -4.75 -8.51
C LEU A 156 14.72 -5.77 -9.62
N ARG A 157 15.16 -5.31 -10.80
CA ARG A 157 15.48 -6.21 -11.90
C ARG A 157 16.65 -7.14 -11.60
N LYS A 158 17.60 -6.71 -10.77
CA LYS A 158 18.73 -7.53 -10.36
C LYS A 158 18.30 -8.70 -9.48
N ILE A 159 17.29 -8.53 -8.65
CA ILE A 159 16.85 -9.54 -7.69
C ILE A 159 15.62 -10.33 -8.13
N VAL A 160 15.03 -9.99 -9.28
CA VAL A 160 13.77 -10.62 -9.73
C VAL A 160 13.92 -12.16 -9.85
N GLY A 161 15.07 -12.64 -10.27
CA GLY A 161 15.34 -14.07 -10.38
C GLY A 161 15.29 -14.81 -9.05
N ASP A 162 15.65 -14.14 -7.96
CA ASP A 162 15.64 -14.75 -6.62
C ASP A 162 14.21 -14.99 -6.10
N TRP A 163 13.22 -14.31 -6.69
CA TRP A 163 11.82 -14.37 -6.28
C TRP A 163 10.90 -15.00 -7.34
N ALA A 164 11.42 -15.30 -8.53
CA ALA A 164 10.62 -15.76 -9.67
C ALA A 164 9.99 -17.14 -9.46
N ASP A 165 10.70 -18.03 -8.77
CA ASP A 165 10.26 -19.42 -8.55
C ASP A 165 9.10 -19.54 -7.55
N GLU A 166 8.73 -18.45 -6.91
CA GLU A 166 7.66 -18.39 -5.93
C GLU A 166 6.33 -17.91 -6.52
N GLU A 167 6.31 -17.60 -7.80
CA GLU A 167 5.11 -17.13 -8.50
C GLU A 167 4.16 -18.25 -8.94
#